data_8a8cfd1b75378b46a03d661c170da3c4
#
_entry.id   8a8cfd1b75378b46a03d661c170da3c4
#
_cell.length_a   1.000
_cell.length_b   1.000
_cell.length_c   1.000
_cell.angle_alpha   90.00
_cell.angle_beta   90.00
_cell.angle_gamma   90.00
#
_symmetry.space_group_name_H-M   'P 1'
#
loop_
_entity.id
_entity.type
_entity.pdbx_description
1 polymer ?
#
loop_
_entity_poly.entity_id
_entity_poly.type
_entity_poly.pdbx_seq_one_letter_code
_entity_poly.pdbx_strand_id
1 'polypeptide(L)'
;MPDRDTIKNVISEAEPKTIGDYFLLDKKIEEIKKNQEIESESLFKIAILFSFTAKGIKEAINVECCKLGVVPEFFAGDYKQYAQDILNKNSELYRFKPNVVFFFIDIKSLFGENFFSPYQISNEERKRFVEEKIEEVKKLLQTLSKRTSAKIVFHNFEVPCHSPLGILESKEKFGFIESIEYLNSELRKFIKLNSPIFLFDYNSFSSRIGKDKILDHKMYYLADMKIGMEYLATLAKEYLSYIKPLLSLSKKCLVLDLDNTLWGGIIGEDGIEGIKLGPTSEGMPFWEFQKYILELFNRGVILAINSSNNPDDALKALREHPYMILKEDHFASMQINWNDKVSNIKKIAEEIEIDVSSMVFIDDSQVNRQIIKEALPEVTVVDMPEDSSLYLKTIMEIDDFNTFSLTVEDTKRGQMYSAQRERKKFQETSGNIDEYLKNLNTVVTFEKVNNFTIPRIAQLTQKTNQFNMTTKRYLDTEIKNFSENENYFVFSVKVEDKFGDNGITGTSIIEKQGKEWRIDIFLLSCRVIGRAIEKVMLARIIEQAKKEGVKTLIGEFIPTAKNSPAKD
;
A
#
# COMPACT_ATOMS: atom_id res chain seq x y z
N MET A 1 16.20 -1.13 22.84
CA MET A 1 15.16 -1.87 22.10
C MET A 1 15.67 -3.27 21.92
N PRO A 2 15.16 -4.27 22.63
CA PRO A 2 15.55 -5.65 22.39
C PRO A 2 14.77 -6.13 21.17
N ASP A 3 15.38 -6.40 20.40
CA ASP A 3 15.91 -7.24 19.38
C ASP A 3 14.93 -7.71 18.31
N ARG A 4 14.27 -6.69 17.66
CA ARG A 4 13.69 -6.90 16.31
C ARG A 4 14.73 -7.53 15.37
N ASP A 5 16.01 -7.29 15.63
CA ASP A 5 17.13 -7.83 14.88
C ASP A 5 17.32 -9.33 15.13
N THR A 6 17.09 -9.84 16.34
CA THR A 6 17.13 -11.27 16.62
C THR A 6 16.03 -12.03 15.89
N ILE A 7 14.78 -11.52 15.89
CA ILE A 7 13.68 -12.13 15.13
C ILE A 7 13.97 -12.07 13.63
N LYS A 8 14.46 -10.92 13.14
CA LYS A 8 14.82 -10.74 11.73
C LYS A 8 15.93 -11.68 11.30
N ASN A 9 16.95 -11.89 12.14
CA ASN A 9 18.06 -12.81 11.86
C ASN A 9 17.60 -14.27 11.80
N VAL A 10 16.76 -14.71 12.76
CA VAL A 10 16.20 -16.07 12.76
C VAL A 10 15.35 -16.35 11.51
N ILE A 11 14.70 -15.31 10.96
CA ILE A 11 13.81 -15.45 9.79
C ILE A 11 14.56 -15.26 8.48
N SER A 12 15.57 -14.37 8.43
CA SER A 12 16.34 -14.11 7.20
C SER A 12 17.13 -15.32 6.72
N GLU A 13 17.51 -16.21 7.63
CA GLU A 13 18.18 -17.47 7.32
C GLU A 13 17.22 -18.60 6.88
N ALA A 14 15.90 -18.38 7.04
CA ALA A 14 14.89 -19.39 6.77
C ALA A 14 13.95 -18.96 5.62
N GLU A 15 14.03 -19.65 4.50
CA GLU A 15 13.03 -19.58 3.43
C GLU A 15 11.98 -20.68 3.65
N PRO A 16 10.84 -20.40 4.34
CA PRO A 16 9.81 -21.41 4.54
C PRO A 16 9.16 -21.77 3.21
N LYS A 17 9.17 -23.06 2.88
CA LYS A 17 8.59 -23.62 1.64
C LYS A 17 7.26 -24.31 1.89
N THR A 18 7.08 -24.86 3.07
CA THR A 18 5.87 -25.60 3.46
C THR A 18 5.19 -24.94 4.65
N ILE A 19 3.91 -25.22 4.85
CA ILE A 19 3.19 -24.73 6.05
C ILE A 19 3.81 -25.25 7.34
N GLY A 20 4.44 -26.44 7.30
CA GLY A 20 5.18 -26.98 8.43
C GLY A 20 6.36 -26.10 8.84
N ASP A 21 7.06 -25.53 7.88
CA ASP A 21 8.15 -24.57 8.13
C ASP A 21 7.60 -23.30 8.79
N TYR A 22 6.43 -22.81 8.36
CA TYR A 22 5.76 -21.67 8.99
C TYR A 22 5.38 -21.94 10.45
N PHE A 23 4.86 -23.13 10.77
CA PHE A 23 4.57 -23.49 12.17
C PHE A 23 5.83 -23.56 13.03
N LEU A 24 6.93 -24.09 12.49
CA LEU A 24 8.19 -24.14 13.22
C LEU A 24 8.77 -22.75 13.46
N LEU A 25 8.73 -21.87 12.47
CA LEU A 25 9.19 -20.49 12.60
C LEU A 25 8.31 -19.70 13.56
N ASP A 26 6.99 -19.82 13.45
CA ASP A 26 6.04 -19.17 14.35
C ASP A 26 6.31 -19.55 15.82
N LYS A 27 6.54 -20.86 16.09
CA LYS A 27 6.89 -21.32 17.42
C LYS A 27 8.17 -20.67 17.94
N LYS A 28 9.22 -20.57 17.12
CA LYS A 28 10.47 -19.88 17.48
C LYS A 28 10.24 -18.39 17.77
N ILE A 29 9.45 -17.73 16.94
CA ILE A 29 9.08 -16.32 17.14
C ILE A 29 8.35 -16.13 18.47
N GLU A 30 7.37 -16.99 18.78
CA GLU A 30 6.61 -16.91 20.04
C GLU A 30 7.47 -17.22 21.26
N GLU A 31 8.48 -18.11 21.15
CA GLU A 31 9.46 -18.34 22.22
C GLU A 31 10.34 -17.11 22.45
N ILE A 32 10.78 -16.43 21.41
CA ILE A 32 11.54 -15.16 21.51
C ILE A 32 10.67 -14.07 22.15
N LYS A 33 9.42 -13.92 21.70
CA LYS A 33 8.47 -12.94 22.29
C LYS A 33 8.24 -13.14 23.78
N LYS A 34 8.15 -14.38 24.25
CA LYS A 34 7.96 -14.69 25.68
C LYS A 34 9.17 -14.37 26.55
N ASN A 35 10.36 -14.49 25.97
CA ASN A 35 11.62 -14.23 26.67
C ASN A 35 12.00 -12.74 26.72
N GLN A 36 11.31 -11.93 25.93
CA GLN A 36 11.54 -10.49 25.81
C GLN A 36 10.22 -9.77 26.11
N GLU A 37 10.17 -8.97 27.17
CA GLU A 37 9.00 -8.11 27.44
C GLU A 37 8.90 -7.03 26.35
N ILE A 38 8.20 -7.36 25.25
CA ILE A 38 7.87 -6.38 24.21
C ILE A 38 6.67 -5.59 24.71
N GLU A 39 6.83 -4.27 24.88
CA GLU A 39 5.73 -3.39 25.29
C GLU A 39 4.54 -3.51 24.30
N SER A 40 3.38 -3.87 24.83
CA SER A 40 2.16 -4.16 24.04
C SER A 40 1.63 -2.96 23.25
N GLU A 41 2.00 -1.73 23.63
CA GLU A 41 1.57 -0.50 22.96
C GLU A 41 2.26 -0.27 21.59
N SER A 42 3.36 -0.94 21.31
CA SER A 42 4.12 -0.83 20.06
C SER A 42 3.79 -1.90 19.02
N LEU A 43 2.87 -2.83 19.32
CA LEU A 43 2.55 -3.97 18.45
C LEU A 43 1.49 -3.63 17.41
N PHE A 44 1.67 -4.16 16.20
CA PHE A 44 0.67 -4.07 15.14
C PHE A 44 -0.44 -5.10 15.36
N LYS A 45 -1.69 -4.66 15.52
CA LYS A 45 -2.82 -5.48 15.96
C LYS A 45 -3.67 -5.95 14.80
N ILE A 46 -3.77 -7.27 14.63
CA ILE A 46 -4.52 -7.91 13.55
C ILE A 46 -5.67 -8.72 14.15
N ALA A 47 -6.90 -8.46 13.71
CA ALA A 47 -8.04 -9.29 14.04
C ALA A 47 -8.42 -10.20 12.85
N ILE A 48 -8.73 -11.46 13.15
CA ILE A 48 -9.15 -12.49 12.18
C ILE A 48 -10.53 -12.98 12.60
N LEU A 49 -11.53 -12.72 11.74
CA LEU A 49 -12.93 -13.10 11.95
C LEU A 49 -13.38 -14.03 10.81
N PHE A 50 -13.31 -15.33 11.01
CA PHE A 50 -13.61 -16.31 9.97
C PHE A 50 -14.81 -17.20 10.37
N SER A 51 -15.62 -17.60 9.38
CA SER A 51 -16.73 -18.53 9.58
C SER A 51 -16.30 -20.00 9.61
N PHE A 52 -15.00 -20.27 9.48
CA PHE A 52 -14.40 -21.60 9.38
C PHE A 52 -13.07 -21.65 10.14
N THR A 53 -12.46 -22.81 10.23
CA THR A 53 -11.18 -23.00 10.94
C THR A 53 -10.03 -22.31 10.19
N ALA A 54 -9.44 -21.33 10.84
CA ALA A 54 -8.32 -20.52 10.29
C ALA A 54 -6.94 -20.95 10.82
N LYS A 55 -6.80 -22.20 11.29
CA LYS A 55 -5.51 -22.70 11.80
C LYS A 55 -4.45 -22.70 10.69
N GLY A 56 -3.30 -22.14 10.96
CA GLY A 56 -2.19 -21.99 10.02
C GLY A 56 -2.13 -20.61 9.38
N ILE A 57 -3.25 -19.89 9.24
CA ILE A 57 -3.25 -18.55 8.63
C ILE A 57 -2.62 -17.51 9.55
N LYS A 58 -2.92 -17.57 10.85
CA LYS A 58 -2.31 -16.70 11.86
C LYS A 58 -0.79 -16.85 11.88
N GLU A 59 -0.34 -18.08 11.92
CA GLU A 59 1.07 -18.44 11.95
C GLU A 59 1.79 -17.97 10.68
N ALA A 60 1.16 -18.15 9.52
CA ALA A 60 1.72 -17.67 8.26
C ALA A 60 1.79 -16.14 8.21
N ILE A 61 0.75 -15.41 8.65
CA ILE A 61 0.77 -13.95 8.72
C ILE A 61 1.83 -13.47 9.72
N ASN A 62 1.98 -14.13 10.88
CA ASN A 62 2.99 -13.78 11.88
C ASN A 62 4.39 -13.83 11.27
N VAL A 63 4.75 -14.93 10.62
CA VAL A 63 6.05 -15.10 9.97
C VAL A 63 6.26 -14.06 8.86
N GLU A 64 5.29 -13.85 7.99
CA GLU A 64 5.40 -12.88 6.89
C GLU A 64 5.52 -11.43 7.40
N CYS A 65 4.81 -11.04 8.47
CA CYS A 65 4.98 -9.75 9.11
C CYS A 65 6.37 -9.60 9.73
N CYS A 66 6.86 -10.64 10.41
CA CYS A 66 8.18 -10.61 11.02
C CYS A 66 9.32 -10.49 9.99
N LYS A 67 9.16 -11.03 8.77
CA LYS A 67 10.08 -10.79 7.63
C LYS A 67 10.18 -9.29 7.28
N LEU A 68 9.09 -8.54 7.47
CA LEU A 68 9.05 -7.09 7.28
C LEU A 68 9.58 -6.31 8.50
N GLY A 69 10.08 -6.99 9.54
CA GLY A 69 10.52 -6.38 10.80
C GLY A 69 9.36 -5.91 11.69
N VAL A 70 8.16 -6.45 11.48
CA VAL A 70 6.95 -6.10 12.23
C VAL A 70 6.51 -7.29 13.06
N VAL A 71 6.33 -7.08 14.36
CA VAL A 71 5.84 -8.10 15.28
C VAL A 71 4.34 -7.87 15.50
N PRO A 72 3.45 -8.72 14.95
CA PRO A 72 2.02 -8.56 15.13
C PRO A 72 1.53 -9.18 16.44
N GLU A 73 0.40 -8.63 16.93
CA GLU A 73 -0.46 -9.22 17.95
C GLU A 73 -1.79 -9.62 17.29
N PHE A 74 -2.37 -10.74 17.70
CA PHE A 74 -3.55 -11.27 17.06
C PHE A 74 -4.75 -11.39 18.01
N PHE A 75 -5.89 -10.94 17.54
CA PHE A 75 -7.20 -11.39 17.99
C PHE A 75 -7.75 -12.39 16.97
N ALA A 76 -8.01 -13.62 17.38
CA ALA A 76 -8.72 -14.60 16.58
C ALA A 76 -10.07 -14.85 17.24
N GLY A 77 -11.16 -14.52 16.54
CA GLY A 77 -12.50 -14.84 17.01
C GLY A 77 -12.69 -16.35 17.15
N ASP A 78 -13.54 -16.75 18.07
CA ASP A 78 -13.91 -18.15 18.23
C ASP A 78 -14.63 -18.69 16.98
N TYR A 79 -14.53 -19.99 16.79
CA TYR A 79 -15.11 -20.66 15.64
C TYR A 79 -16.60 -20.31 15.44
N LYS A 80 -16.94 -19.75 14.26
CA LYS A 80 -18.28 -19.27 13.89
C LYS A 80 -18.91 -18.20 14.80
N GLN A 81 -18.13 -17.53 15.65
CA GLN A 81 -18.65 -16.50 16.56
C GLN A 81 -18.44 -15.06 16.05
N TYR A 82 -17.98 -14.88 14.80
CA TYR A 82 -17.71 -13.55 14.22
C TYR A 82 -18.89 -12.58 14.36
N ALA A 83 -20.15 -13.05 14.22
CA ALA A 83 -21.32 -12.19 14.35
C ALA A 83 -21.53 -11.72 15.80
N GLN A 84 -21.27 -12.58 16.79
CA GLN A 84 -21.32 -12.21 18.21
C GLN A 84 -20.23 -11.18 18.55
N ASP A 85 -19.00 -11.41 18.09
CA ASP A 85 -17.89 -10.51 18.31
C ASP A 85 -18.17 -9.12 17.73
N ILE A 86 -18.78 -9.07 16.54
CA ILE A 86 -19.15 -7.81 15.88
C ILE A 86 -20.34 -7.13 16.57
N LEU A 87 -21.39 -7.86 16.91
CA LEU A 87 -22.63 -7.28 17.42
C LEU A 87 -22.57 -6.92 18.90
N ASN A 88 -21.73 -7.59 19.70
CA ASN A 88 -21.53 -7.25 21.09
C ASN A 88 -20.56 -6.08 21.25
N LYS A 89 -21.07 -4.89 21.64
CA LYS A 89 -20.25 -3.70 21.86
C LYS A 89 -19.13 -3.84 22.93
N ASN A 90 -19.26 -4.83 23.80
CA ASN A 90 -18.31 -5.12 24.89
C ASN A 90 -17.40 -6.32 24.56
N SER A 91 -17.38 -6.79 23.31
CA SER A 91 -16.54 -7.92 22.91
C SER A 91 -15.06 -7.61 23.06
N GLU A 92 -14.25 -8.64 23.19
CA GLU A 92 -12.79 -8.51 23.25
C GLU A 92 -12.20 -7.94 21.96
N LEU A 93 -12.85 -8.15 20.81
CA LEU A 93 -12.49 -7.54 19.54
C LEU A 93 -12.30 -6.01 19.67
N TYR A 94 -13.26 -5.31 20.30
CA TYR A 94 -13.20 -3.86 20.44
C TYR A 94 -12.22 -3.41 21.54
N ARG A 95 -12.02 -4.22 22.61
CA ARG A 95 -11.00 -3.97 23.63
C ARG A 95 -9.60 -4.15 23.07
N PHE A 96 -9.42 -5.07 22.16
CA PHE A 96 -8.16 -5.34 21.47
C PHE A 96 -7.70 -4.16 20.61
N LYS A 97 -8.62 -3.34 20.06
CA LYS A 97 -8.36 -2.18 19.21
C LYS A 97 -7.48 -2.53 18.00
N PRO A 98 -7.93 -3.39 17.07
CA PRO A 98 -7.14 -3.81 15.93
C PRO A 98 -6.80 -2.64 14.99
N ASN A 99 -5.66 -2.73 14.29
CA ASN A 99 -5.30 -1.86 13.17
C ASN A 99 -5.96 -2.33 11.86
N VAL A 100 -6.11 -3.65 11.70
CA VAL A 100 -6.78 -4.28 10.57
C VAL A 100 -7.63 -5.46 11.04
N VAL A 101 -8.78 -5.64 10.38
CA VAL A 101 -9.68 -6.78 10.58
C VAL A 101 -9.82 -7.52 9.26
N PHE A 102 -9.35 -8.76 9.19
CA PHE A 102 -9.65 -9.68 8.09
C PHE A 102 -10.95 -10.41 8.41
N PHE A 103 -11.98 -10.19 7.60
CA PHE A 103 -13.29 -10.74 7.80
C PHE A 103 -13.70 -11.62 6.62
N PHE A 104 -13.84 -12.94 6.87
CA PHE A 104 -14.11 -13.91 5.86
C PHE A 104 -15.27 -14.83 6.24
N ILE A 105 -16.39 -14.70 5.52
CA ILE A 105 -17.52 -15.60 5.60
C ILE A 105 -17.49 -16.53 4.39
N ASP A 106 -17.48 -17.82 4.60
CA ASP A 106 -17.60 -18.82 3.52
C ASP A 106 -19.04 -18.87 2.99
N ILE A 107 -19.20 -19.02 1.68
CA ILE A 107 -20.52 -19.01 1.02
C ILE A 107 -21.43 -20.15 1.51
N LYS A 108 -20.88 -21.34 1.80
CA LYS A 108 -21.66 -22.46 2.35
C LYS A 108 -22.17 -22.15 3.74
N SER A 109 -21.36 -21.47 4.56
CA SER A 109 -21.75 -21.00 5.89
C SER A 109 -22.86 -19.94 5.82
N LEU A 110 -22.79 -19.03 4.82
CA LEU A 110 -23.77 -17.97 4.64
C LEU A 110 -25.12 -18.49 4.11
N PHE A 111 -25.08 -19.38 3.12
CA PHE A 111 -26.29 -19.90 2.47
C PHE A 111 -26.90 -21.09 3.19
N GLY A 112 -26.13 -21.84 4.01
CA GLY A 112 -26.60 -23.03 4.69
C GLY A 112 -27.13 -24.08 3.71
N GLU A 113 -28.31 -24.66 4.00
CA GLU A 113 -28.95 -25.66 3.16
C GLU A 113 -29.26 -25.18 1.74
N ASN A 114 -29.54 -23.88 1.56
CA ASN A 114 -29.81 -23.34 0.24
C ASN A 114 -28.58 -23.37 -0.70
N PHE A 115 -27.39 -23.57 -0.16
CA PHE A 115 -26.20 -23.80 -0.99
C PHE A 115 -26.26 -25.16 -1.70
N PHE A 116 -26.74 -26.18 -1.01
CA PHE A 116 -26.83 -27.57 -1.52
C PHE A 116 -28.11 -27.84 -2.32
N SER A 117 -29.15 -27.09 -2.03
CA SER A 117 -30.49 -27.29 -2.62
C SER A 117 -31.08 -25.97 -3.15
N PRO A 118 -30.36 -25.22 -4.04
CA PRO A 118 -30.75 -23.86 -4.45
C PRO A 118 -32.03 -23.80 -5.27
N TYR A 119 -32.45 -24.93 -5.86
CA TYR A 119 -33.65 -25.05 -6.71
C TYR A 119 -34.87 -25.66 -6.00
N GLN A 120 -34.82 -25.87 -4.69
CA GLN A 120 -36.00 -26.24 -3.89
C GLN A 120 -36.94 -25.07 -3.63
N ILE A 121 -36.48 -23.84 -3.88
CA ILE A 121 -37.25 -22.60 -3.77
C ILE A 121 -37.38 -21.95 -5.16
N SER A 122 -38.45 -21.18 -5.36
CA SER A 122 -38.69 -20.45 -6.62
C SER A 122 -37.61 -19.38 -6.88
N ASN A 123 -37.54 -18.87 -8.11
CA ASN A 123 -36.59 -17.83 -8.47
C ASN A 123 -36.80 -16.54 -7.65
N GLU A 124 -38.06 -16.17 -7.38
CA GLU A 124 -38.42 -15.02 -6.59
C GLU A 124 -38.05 -15.20 -5.10
N GLU A 125 -38.23 -16.39 -4.56
CA GLU A 125 -37.82 -16.72 -3.19
C GLU A 125 -36.28 -16.75 -3.07
N ARG A 126 -35.58 -17.32 -4.06
CA ARG A 126 -34.12 -17.34 -4.09
C ARG A 126 -33.57 -15.94 -4.14
N LYS A 127 -34.15 -15.06 -4.95
CA LYS A 127 -33.73 -13.65 -5.02
C LYS A 127 -33.91 -12.94 -3.68
N ARG A 128 -35.08 -13.09 -3.04
CA ARG A 128 -35.32 -12.51 -1.70
C ARG A 128 -34.33 -13.04 -0.68
N PHE A 129 -34.08 -14.36 -0.66
CA PHE A 129 -33.11 -14.97 0.23
C PHE A 129 -31.72 -14.35 0.05
N VAL A 130 -31.26 -14.16 -1.18
CA VAL A 130 -29.95 -13.53 -1.47
C VAL A 130 -29.94 -12.08 -1.02
N GLU A 131 -31.01 -11.31 -1.25
CA GLU A 131 -31.16 -9.93 -0.79
C GLU A 131 -31.11 -9.84 0.75
N GLU A 132 -31.74 -10.76 1.46
CA GLU A 132 -31.66 -10.86 2.92
C GLU A 132 -30.21 -11.12 3.39
N LYS A 133 -29.49 -12.03 2.69
CA LYS A 133 -28.07 -12.31 3.00
C LYS A 133 -27.15 -11.12 2.72
N ILE A 134 -27.41 -10.38 1.66
CA ILE A 134 -26.73 -9.11 1.38
C ILE A 134 -26.90 -8.13 2.53
N GLU A 135 -28.12 -7.93 3.00
CA GLU A 135 -28.40 -6.98 4.10
C GLU A 135 -27.82 -7.47 5.45
N GLU A 136 -27.81 -8.80 5.70
CA GLU A 136 -27.14 -9.39 6.86
C GLU A 136 -25.65 -9.02 6.88
N VAL A 137 -24.93 -9.25 5.78
CA VAL A 137 -23.50 -8.94 5.65
C VAL A 137 -23.24 -7.45 5.74
N LYS A 138 -24.04 -6.60 5.05
CA LYS A 138 -23.95 -5.15 5.12
C LYS A 138 -24.10 -4.65 6.56
N LYS A 139 -25.06 -5.18 7.31
CA LYS A 139 -25.31 -4.81 8.71
C LYS A 139 -24.10 -5.13 9.60
N LEU A 140 -23.47 -6.31 9.41
CA LEU A 140 -22.26 -6.67 10.13
C LEU A 140 -21.10 -5.70 9.80
N LEU A 141 -20.86 -5.45 8.52
CA LEU A 141 -19.81 -4.53 8.07
C LEU A 141 -20.03 -3.09 8.56
N GLN A 142 -21.27 -2.59 8.51
CA GLN A 142 -21.62 -1.27 9.05
C GLN A 142 -21.42 -1.19 10.56
N THR A 143 -21.81 -2.25 11.29
CA THR A 143 -21.65 -2.29 12.75
C THR A 143 -20.16 -2.27 13.11
N LEU A 144 -19.37 -3.09 12.43
CA LEU A 144 -17.93 -3.17 12.63
C LEU A 144 -17.27 -1.83 12.32
N SER A 145 -17.56 -1.22 11.17
CA SER A 145 -16.95 0.05 10.73
C SER A 145 -17.28 1.25 11.63
N LYS A 146 -18.43 1.22 12.32
CA LYS A 146 -18.82 2.26 13.28
C LYS A 146 -18.16 2.10 14.65
N ARG A 147 -17.68 0.91 14.99
CA ARG A 147 -17.17 0.59 16.34
C ARG A 147 -15.66 0.44 16.43
N THR A 148 -14.97 0.43 15.29
CA THR A 148 -13.51 0.37 15.25
C THR A 148 -12.95 1.38 14.25
N SER A 149 -11.75 1.89 14.51
CA SER A 149 -10.97 2.70 13.56
C SER A 149 -10.16 1.83 12.58
N ALA A 150 -10.17 0.49 12.76
CA ALA A 150 -9.43 -0.43 11.91
C ALA A 150 -9.83 -0.35 10.44
N LYS A 151 -8.90 -0.64 9.53
CA LYS A 151 -9.27 -1.01 8.16
C LYS A 151 -9.89 -2.42 8.17
N ILE A 152 -11.01 -2.57 7.47
CA ILE A 152 -11.74 -3.83 7.38
C ILE A 152 -11.50 -4.41 5.99
N VAL A 153 -10.95 -5.61 5.93
CA VAL A 153 -10.72 -6.35 4.68
C VAL A 153 -11.72 -7.48 4.62
N PHE A 154 -12.79 -7.28 3.87
CA PHE A 154 -13.85 -8.25 3.69
C PHE A 154 -13.61 -9.09 2.43
N HIS A 155 -13.78 -10.40 2.54
CA HIS A 155 -13.62 -11.31 1.42
C HIS A 155 -14.92 -11.45 0.64
N ASN A 156 -14.86 -11.34 -0.71
CA ASN A 156 -15.98 -11.72 -1.53
C ASN A 156 -16.15 -13.25 -1.54
N PHE A 157 -17.24 -13.70 -2.09
CA PHE A 157 -17.61 -15.12 -2.12
C PHE A 157 -17.09 -15.80 -3.38
N GLU A 158 -16.56 -16.99 -3.21
CA GLU A 158 -16.19 -17.84 -4.34
C GLU A 158 -17.44 -18.21 -5.13
N VAL A 159 -17.40 -17.96 -6.44
CA VAL A 159 -18.43 -18.43 -7.37
C VAL A 159 -18.15 -19.89 -7.72
N PRO A 160 -19.05 -20.83 -7.43
CA PRO A 160 -18.84 -22.25 -7.67
C PRO A 160 -18.59 -22.57 -9.16
N CYS A 161 -17.74 -23.57 -9.41
CA CYS A 161 -17.49 -24.06 -10.78
C CYS A 161 -18.64 -24.89 -11.33
N HIS A 162 -19.50 -25.43 -10.46
CA HIS A 162 -20.57 -26.35 -10.80
C HIS A 162 -21.89 -25.90 -10.21
N SER A 163 -22.96 -26.08 -10.99
CA SER A 163 -24.36 -25.93 -10.57
C SER A 163 -25.06 -27.29 -10.62
N PRO A 164 -26.03 -27.56 -9.72
CA PRO A 164 -26.87 -28.73 -9.83
C PRO A 164 -27.64 -28.86 -11.15
N LEU A 165 -27.88 -27.75 -11.85
CA LEU A 165 -28.49 -27.73 -13.20
C LEU A 165 -27.51 -27.99 -14.35
N GLY A 166 -26.19 -28.05 -14.08
CA GLY A 166 -25.18 -28.20 -15.11
C GLY A 166 -25.28 -27.11 -16.18
N ILE A 167 -25.30 -27.50 -17.46
CA ILE A 167 -25.36 -26.55 -18.59
C ILE A 167 -26.67 -25.74 -18.66
N LEU A 168 -27.75 -26.20 -18.03
CA LEU A 168 -29.02 -25.49 -17.99
C LEU A 168 -28.98 -24.25 -17.10
N GLU A 169 -28.01 -24.16 -16.18
CA GLU A 169 -27.77 -22.99 -15.32
C GLU A 169 -27.79 -21.68 -16.14
N SER A 170 -27.19 -21.70 -17.32
CA SER A 170 -27.11 -20.52 -18.21
C SER A 170 -28.44 -20.08 -18.81
N LYS A 171 -29.50 -20.89 -18.65
CA LYS A 171 -30.87 -20.58 -19.11
C LYS A 171 -31.82 -20.28 -17.96
N GLU A 172 -31.37 -20.50 -16.72
CA GLU A 172 -32.16 -20.25 -15.54
C GLU A 172 -32.26 -18.76 -15.25
N LYS A 173 -33.45 -18.32 -14.85
CA LYS A 173 -33.66 -16.93 -14.43
C LYS A 173 -33.24 -16.80 -12.96
N PHE A 174 -32.20 -16.02 -12.71
CA PHE A 174 -31.60 -15.86 -11.41
C PHE A 174 -31.13 -17.20 -10.80
N GLY A 175 -30.28 -17.92 -11.56
CA GLY A 175 -29.73 -19.21 -11.17
C GLY A 175 -28.83 -19.15 -9.94
N PHE A 176 -28.30 -20.32 -9.55
CA PHE A 176 -27.44 -20.45 -8.37
C PHE A 176 -26.13 -19.67 -8.54
N ILE A 177 -25.48 -19.79 -9.69
CA ILE A 177 -24.23 -19.06 -10.02
C ILE A 177 -24.50 -17.56 -10.02
N GLU A 178 -25.52 -17.11 -10.77
CA GLU A 178 -25.94 -15.71 -10.87
C GLU A 178 -26.27 -15.12 -9.48
N SER A 179 -26.86 -15.91 -8.58
CA SER A 179 -27.17 -15.50 -7.20
C SER A 179 -25.92 -15.05 -6.43
N ILE A 180 -24.81 -15.79 -6.56
CA ILE A 180 -23.55 -15.49 -5.86
C ILE A 180 -22.81 -14.34 -6.55
N GLU A 181 -22.86 -14.26 -7.88
CA GLU A 181 -22.34 -13.11 -8.62
C GLU A 181 -23.08 -11.82 -8.25
N TYR A 182 -24.41 -11.88 -8.14
CA TYR A 182 -25.24 -10.76 -7.69
C TYR A 182 -24.88 -10.33 -6.27
N LEU A 183 -24.75 -11.28 -5.33
CA LEU A 183 -24.29 -11.03 -3.96
C LEU A 183 -22.96 -10.28 -3.95
N ASN A 184 -21.97 -10.76 -4.71
CA ASN A 184 -20.65 -10.13 -4.84
C ASN A 184 -20.73 -8.72 -5.44
N SER A 185 -21.58 -8.53 -6.45
CA SER A 185 -21.77 -7.22 -7.10
C SER A 185 -22.36 -6.20 -6.14
N GLU A 186 -23.41 -6.56 -5.38
CA GLU A 186 -24.05 -5.66 -4.42
C GLU A 186 -23.16 -5.30 -3.23
N LEU A 187 -22.37 -6.26 -2.74
CA LEU A 187 -21.38 -5.98 -1.69
C LEU A 187 -20.25 -5.07 -2.20
N ARG A 188 -19.78 -5.26 -3.44
CA ARG A 188 -18.79 -4.37 -4.06
C ARG A 188 -19.32 -2.94 -4.18
N LYS A 189 -20.60 -2.75 -4.56
CA LYS A 189 -21.23 -1.43 -4.61
C LYS A 189 -21.29 -0.79 -3.22
N PHE A 190 -21.67 -1.56 -2.21
CA PHE A 190 -21.72 -1.11 -0.83
C PHE A 190 -20.34 -0.68 -0.31
N ILE A 191 -19.31 -1.50 -0.53
CA ILE A 191 -17.93 -1.25 -0.06
C ILE A 191 -17.36 0.04 -0.68
N LYS A 192 -17.63 0.31 -1.97
CA LYS A 192 -17.19 1.55 -2.62
C LYS A 192 -17.63 2.83 -1.91
N LEU A 193 -18.76 2.79 -1.21
CA LEU A 193 -19.32 3.93 -0.48
C LEU A 193 -18.86 4.01 0.98
N ASN A 194 -18.10 3.04 1.47
CA ASN A 194 -17.70 2.91 2.87
C ASN A 194 -16.17 2.85 3.00
N SER A 195 -15.53 3.98 3.17
CA SER A 195 -14.06 4.16 3.08
C SER A 195 -13.20 3.27 3.99
N PRO A 196 -13.61 2.85 5.21
CA PRO A 196 -12.77 1.96 6.01
C PRO A 196 -12.81 0.49 5.58
N ILE A 197 -13.72 0.13 4.63
CA ILE A 197 -13.94 -1.26 4.20
C ILE A 197 -13.31 -1.47 2.82
N PHE A 198 -12.50 -2.51 2.69
CA PHE A 198 -11.84 -2.93 1.46
C PHE A 198 -12.26 -4.35 1.11
N LEU A 199 -12.30 -4.66 -0.17
CA LEU A 199 -12.64 -5.99 -0.66
C LEU A 199 -11.37 -6.77 -0.97
N PHE A 200 -11.20 -7.94 -0.34
CA PHE A 200 -10.28 -8.95 -0.83
C PHE A 200 -11.01 -9.83 -1.85
N ASP A 201 -10.53 -9.89 -3.08
CA ASP A 201 -11.17 -10.67 -4.14
C ASP A 201 -10.76 -12.16 -4.05
N TYR A 202 -11.40 -12.86 -3.10
CA TYR A 202 -11.17 -14.29 -2.87
C TYR A 202 -11.56 -15.14 -4.08
N ASN A 203 -12.58 -14.72 -4.84
CA ASN A 203 -12.98 -15.43 -6.07
C ASN A 203 -11.86 -15.41 -7.12
N SER A 204 -11.18 -14.27 -7.29
CA SER A 204 -10.02 -14.17 -8.19
C SER A 204 -8.80 -14.92 -7.63
N PHE A 205 -8.58 -14.85 -6.31
CA PHE A 205 -7.51 -15.58 -5.64
C PHE A 205 -7.67 -17.10 -5.82
N SER A 206 -8.85 -17.65 -5.54
CA SER A 206 -9.14 -19.08 -5.72
C SER A 206 -9.03 -19.52 -7.18
N SER A 207 -9.43 -18.63 -8.11
CA SER A 207 -9.31 -18.91 -9.56
C SER A 207 -7.86 -18.98 -10.04
N ARG A 208 -6.95 -18.13 -9.51
CA ARG A 208 -5.51 -18.19 -9.84
C ARG A 208 -4.84 -19.49 -9.37
N ILE A 209 -5.24 -19.98 -8.22
CA ILE A 209 -4.74 -21.26 -7.67
C ILE A 209 -5.38 -22.44 -8.40
N GLY A 210 -6.62 -22.30 -8.78
CA GLY A 210 -7.52 -23.33 -9.28
C GLY A 210 -8.52 -23.72 -8.20
N LYS A 211 -9.79 -23.43 -8.42
CA LYS A 211 -10.89 -23.63 -7.44
C LYS A 211 -11.01 -25.08 -6.97
N ASP A 212 -10.70 -26.04 -7.85
CA ASP A 212 -10.69 -27.47 -7.51
C ASP A 212 -9.51 -27.87 -6.62
N LYS A 213 -8.44 -27.05 -6.56
CA LYS A 213 -7.22 -27.35 -5.80
C LYS A 213 -7.22 -26.68 -4.44
N ILE A 214 -7.79 -25.44 -4.35
CA ILE A 214 -7.70 -24.64 -3.13
C ILE A 214 -8.38 -25.29 -1.92
N LEU A 215 -9.41 -26.10 -2.13
CA LEU A 215 -10.14 -26.80 -1.11
C LEU A 215 -9.57 -28.20 -0.88
N ASP A 216 -9.01 -28.46 0.30
CA ASP A 216 -8.77 -29.83 0.75
C ASP A 216 -10.07 -30.44 1.27
N HIS A 217 -10.73 -31.25 0.44
CA HIS A 217 -11.99 -31.89 0.76
C HIS A 217 -11.94 -32.72 2.05
N LYS A 218 -10.83 -33.39 2.33
CA LYS A 218 -10.67 -34.21 3.54
C LYS A 218 -10.62 -33.32 4.78
N MET A 219 -9.79 -32.29 4.76
CA MET A 219 -9.68 -31.35 5.88
C MET A 219 -10.92 -30.47 6.04
N TYR A 220 -11.63 -30.21 4.95
CA TYR A 220 -12.94 -29.55 5.02
C TYR A 220 -13.93 -30.36 5.89
N TYR A 221 -14.07 -31.66 5.66
CA TYR A 221 -14.99 -32.51 6.45
C TYR A 221 -14.46 -32.80 7.86
N LEU A 222 -13.15 -32.95 8.05
CA LEU A 222 -12.58 -33.28 9.36
C LEU A 222 -12.50 -32.09 10.31
N ALA A 223 -12.24 -30.90 9.79
CA ALA A 223 -11.86 -29.74 10.60
C ALA A 223 -12.49 -28.43 10.12
N ASP A 224 -13.43 -28.45 9.18
CA ASP A 224 -14.01 -27.25 8.54
C ASP A 224 -12.95 -26.27 8.02
N MET A 225 -11.88 -26.79 7.42
CA MET A 225 -10.84 -25.99 6.75
C MET A 225 -11.24 -25.76 5.29
N LYS A 226 -11.46 -24.50 4.92
CA LYS A 226 -11.91 -24.11 3.57
C LYS A 226 -10.76 -23.86 2.59
N ILE A 227 -9.55 -23.77 3.10
CA ILE A 227 -8.34 -23.49 2.31
C ILE A 227 -7.32 -24.57 2.63
N GLY A 228 -6.80 -25.24 1.60
CA GLY A 228 -5.73 -26.23 1.73
C GLY A 228 -4.50 -25.63 2.41
N MET A 229 -3.89 -26.40 3.29
CA MET A 229 -2.77 -25.91 4.11
C MET A 229 -1.60 -25.37 3.27
N GLU A 230 -1.36 -25.94 2.08
CA GLU A 230 -0.34 -25.49 1.14
C GLU A 230 -0.55 -24.08 0.56
N TYR A 231 -1.80 -23.56 0.62
CA TYR A 231 -2.14 -22.23 0.11
C TYR A 231 -2.24 -21.14 1.18
N LEU A 232 -2.13 -21.50 2.47
CA LEU A 232 -2.23 -20.54 3.58
C LEU A 232 -1.10 -19.52 3.55
N ALA A 233 0.12 -19.94 3.22
CA ALA A 233 1.25 -19.04 3.06
C ALA A 233 1.05 -18.05 1.91
N THR A 234 0.48 -18.50 0.79
CA THR A 234 0.13 -17.64 -0.34
C THR A 234 -0.94 -16.62 0.05
N LEU A 235 -1.99 -17.04 0.77
CA LEU A 235 -3.00 -16.11 1.27
C LEU A 235 -2.42 -15.10 2.27
N ALA A 236 -1.52 -15.53 3.16
CA ALA A 236 -0.85 -14.63 4.09
C ALA A 236 -0.03 -13.54 3.36
N LYS A 237 0.67 -13.90 2.29
CA LYS A 237 1.38 -12.94 1.43
C LYS A 237 0.43 -11.94 0.77
N GLU A 238 -0.73 -12.37 0.27
CA GLU A 238 -1.75 -11.47 -0.27
C GLU A 238 -2.24 -10.46 0.79
N TYR A 239 -2.34 -10.87 2.05
CA TYR A 239 -2.75 -9.96 3.14
C TYR A 239 -1.70 -8.88 3.43
N LEU A 240 -0.42 -9.10 3.11
CA LEU A 240 0.60 -8.07 3.23
C LEU A 240 0.30 -6.86 2.34
N SER A 241 -0.42 -7.03 1.23
CA SER A 241 -0.84 -5.94 0.35
C SER A 241 -1.74 -4.91 1.06
N TYR A 242 -2.41 -5.31 2.15
CA TYR A 242 -3.21 -4.44 3.03
C TYR A 242 -2.41 -4.01 4.29
N ILE A 243 -1.47 -4.82 4.76
CA ILE A 243 -0.69 -4.54 5.96
C ILE A 243 0.42 -3.51 5.66
N LYS A 244 1.16 -3.67 4.56
CA LYS A 244 2.24 -2.76 4.15
C LYS A 244 1.82 -1.28 4.13
N PRO A 245 0.69 -0.89 3.52
CA PRO A 245 0.24 0.50 3.53
C PRO A 245 -0.08 1.05 4.92
N LEU A 246 -0.62 0.22 5.83
CA LEU A 246 -0.90 0.63 7.22
C LEU A 246 0.39 0.91 8.01
N LEU A 247 1.45 0.20 7.67
CA LEU A 247 2.77 0.33 8.28
C LEU A 247 3.65 1.38 7.59
N SER A 248 3.12 2.07 6.58
CA SER A 248 3.89 3.02 5.75
C SER A 248 5.09 2.37 5.04
N LEU A 249 4.99 1.09 4.73
CA LEU A 249 6.02 0.31 4.02
C LEU A 249 5.82 0.34 2.51
N SER A 250 4.76 0.98 2.00
CA SER A 250 4.56 1.15 0.55
C SER A 250 5.69 1.94 -0.07
N LYS A 251 6.19 1.44 -1.19
CA LYS A 251 7.25 2.07 -1.97
C LYS A 251 6.70 3.24 -2.78
N LYS A 252 7.60 4.10 -3.27
CA LYS A 252 7.25 5.35 -3.97
C LYS A 252 7.83 5.43 -5.37
N CYS A 253 8.97 4.80 -5.61
CA CYS A 253 9.74 4.93 -6.84
C CYS A 253 10.05 3.55 -7.43
N LEU A 254 9.86 3.44 -8.73
CA LEU A 254 10.27 2.30 -9.54
C LEU A 254 11.50 2.71 -10.35
N VAL A 255 12.63 2.08 -10.08
CA VAL A 255 13.90 2.28 -10.77
C VAL A 255 14.07 1.17 -11.79
N LEU A 256 14.26 1.55 -13.06
CA LEU A 256 14.24 0.67 -14.22
C LEU A 256 15.60 0.69 -14.92
N ASP A 257 16.07 -0.47 -15.31
CA ASP A 257 17.06 -0.58 -16.36
C ASP A 257 16.42 -0.38 -17.74
N LEU A 258 17.21 -0.31 -18.81
CA LEU A 258 16.76 -0.06 -20.18
C LEU A 258 16.88 -1.32 -21.04
N ASP A 259 18.10 -1.73 -21.41
CA ASP A 259 18.38 -2.84 -22.30
C ASP A 259 17.85 -4.16 -21.70
N ASN A 260 17.20 -4.97 -22.52
CA ASN A 260 16.51 -6.21 -22.12
C ASN A 260 15.48 -6.04 -20.97
N THR A 261 15.18 -4.81 -20.57
CA THR A 261 14.18 -4.47 -19.55
C THR A 261 13.02 -3.67 -20.13
N LEU A 262 13.24 -2.48 -20.70
CA LEU A 262 12.22 -1.69 -21.39
C LEU A 262 12.07 -2.03 -22.87
N TRP A 263 13.08 -2.58 -23.46
CA TRP A 263 13.10 -3.14 -24.82
C TRP A 263 14.03 -4.33 -24.86
N GLY A 264 13.84 -5.23 -25.80
CA GLY A 264 14.76 -6.35 -26.04
C GLY A 264 15.94 -5.92 -26.91
N GLY A 265 17.13 -6.42 -26.57
CA GLY A 265 18.39 -6.05 -27.21
C GLY A 265 19.12 -4.92 -26.51
N ILE A 266 20.28 -4.54 -27.05
CA ILE A 266 21.23 -3.56 -26.52
C ILE A 266 21.26 -2.37 -27.47
N ILE A 267 20.81 -1.20 -27.04
CA ILE A 267 20.66 -0.01 -27.91
C ILE A 267 21.96 0.41 -28.57
N GLY A 268 23.10 0.28 -27.86
CA GLY A 268 24.42 0.63 -28.40
C GLY A 268 24.93 -0.31 -29.50
N GLU A 269 24.39 -1.54 -29.58
CA GLU A 269 24.75 -2.56 -30.59
C GLU A 269 23.72 -2.65 -31.71
N ASP A 270 22.43 -2.71 -31.33
CA ASP A 270 21.31 -2.97 -32.25
C ASP A 270 20.78 -1.69 -32.91
N GLY A 271 21.02 -0.54 -32.31
CA GLY A 271 20.45 0.73 -32.72
C GLY A 271 18.92 0.79 -32.55
N ILE A 272 18.32 1.94 -32.88
CA ILE A 272 16.87 2.17 -32.70
C ILE A 272 16.01 1.20 -33.50
N GLU A 273 16.43 0.85 -34.71
CA GLU A 273 15.67 -0.06 -35.58
C GLU A 273 15.85 -1.53 -35.21
N GLY A 274 16.92 -1.87 -34.50
CA GLY A 274 17.25 -3.24 -34.12
C GLY A 274 16.68 -3.70 -32.79
N ILE A 275 16.42 -2.76 -31.85
CA ILE A 275 15.80 -3.11 -30.56
C ILE A 275 14.38 -3.68 -30.74
N LYS A 276 14.00 -4.60 -29.87
CA LYS A 276 12.71 -5.32 -29.93
C LYS A 276 11.69 -4.58 -29.07
N LEU A 277 10.81 -3.81 -29.72
CA LEU A 277 9.72 -3.08 -29.07
C LEU A 277 8.58 -2.82 -30.06
N GLY A 278 7.35 -3.12 -29.66
CA GLY A 278 6.16 -2.89 -30.49
C GLY A 278 5.36 -4.16 -30.82
N PRO A 279 4.47 -4.13 -31.82
CA PRO A 279 3.51 -5.20 -32.11
C PRO A 279 4.13 -6.38 -32.89
N THR A 280 5.29 -6.85 -32.48
CA THR A 280 5.94 -8.06 -33.00
C THR A 280 6.02 -9.11 -31.91
N SER A 281 6.21 -10.38 -32.25
CA SER A 281 6.31 -11.45 -31.26
C SER A 281 7.41 -11.21 -30.22
N GLU A 282 8.52 -10.61 -30.62
CA GLU A 282 9.67 -10.34 -29.75
C GLU A 282 9.52 -9.00 -29.01
N GLY A 283 8.86 -8.01 -29.60
CA GLY A 283 8.69 -6.67 -29.02
C GLY A 283 7.46 -6.50 -28.14
N MET A 284 6.42 -7.34 -28.33
CA MET A 284 5.15 -7.24 -27.61
C MET A 284 5.31 -7.34 -26.09
N PRO A 285 6.11 -8.26 -25.52
CA PRO A 285 6.28 -8.37 -24.08
C PRO A 285 6.76 -7.06 -23.44
N PHE A 286 7.75 -6.41 -24.04
CA PHE A 286 8.29 -5.13 -23.58
C PHE A 286 7.30 -3.99 -23.76
N TRP A 287 6.53 -3.99 -24.86
CA TRP A 287 5.52 -2.98 -25.13
C TRP A 287 4.36 -3.02 -24.12
N GLU A 288 3.87 -4.21 -23.80
CA GLU A 288 2.83 -4.40 -22.79
C GLU A 288 3.36 -4.09 -21.37
N PHE A 289 4.60 -4.46 -21.08
CA PHE A 289 5.29 -4.12 -19.84
C PHE A 289 5.36 -2.59 -19.65
N GLN A 290 5.77 -1.83 -20.68
CA GLN A 290 5.79 -0.36 -20.60
C GLN A 290 4.39 0.24 -20.40
N LYS A 291 3.35 -0.30 -21.03
CA LYS A 291 1.96 0.15 -20.83
C LYS A 291 1.55 0.03 -19.35
N TYR A 292 1.88 -1.09 -18.73
CA TYR A 292 1.56 -1.29 -17.32
C TYR A 292 2.38 -0.36 -16.41
N ILE A 293 3.65 -0.13 -16.71
CA ILE A 293 4.46 0.87 -15.99
C ILE A 293 3.86 2.27 -16.11
N LEU A 294 3.34 2.64 -17.28
CA LEU A 294 2.65 3.92 -17.47
C LEU A 294 1.40 4.02 -16.57
N GLU A 295 0.64 2.93 -16.38
CA GLU A 295 -0.48 2.91 -15.44
C GLU A 295 -0.02 3.06 -13.99
N LEU A 296 1.13 2.49 -13.60
CA LEU A 296 1.73 2.74 -12.29
C LEU A 296 2.13 4.21 -12.13
N PHE A 297 2.72 4.82 -13.16
CA PHE A 297 3.04 6.24 -13.18
C PHE A 297 1.78 7.11 -13.03
N ASN A 298 0.71 6.83 -13.80
CA ASN A 298 -0.57 7.53 -13.71
C ASN A 298 -1.22 7.40 -12.32
N ARG A 299 -0.95 6.31 -11.63
CA ARG A 299 -1.34 6.07 -10.23
C ARG A 299 -0.44 6.78 -9.21
N GLY A 300 0.64 7.42 -9.65
CA GLY A 300 1.53 8.22 -8.83
C GLY A 300 2.79 7.50 -8.35
N VAL A 301 3.18 6.41 -8.98
CA VAL A 301 4.51 5.82 -8.81
C VAL A 301 5.52 6.69 -9.53
N ILE A 302 6.60 7.06 -8.85
CA ILE A 302 7.71 7.81 -9.43
C ILE A 302 8.54 6.84 -10.28
N LEU A 303 8.91 7.24 -11.49
CA LEU A 303 9.81 6.44 -12.32
C LEU A 303 11.20 7.06 -12.35
N ALA A 304 12.22 6.21 -12.34
CA ALA A 304 13.61 6.59 -12.55
C ALA A 304 14.34 5.55 -13.42
N ILE A 305 15.38 5.98 -14.11
CA ILE A 305 16.24 5.11 -14.91
C ILE A 305 17.59 4.94 -14.20
N ASN A 306 18.08 3.71 -14.19
CA ASN A 306 19.43 3.36 -13.78
C ASN A 306 20.00 2.36 -14.79
N SER A 307 20.70 2.85 -15.81
CA SER A 307 21.17 2.01 -16.92
C SER A 307 22.63 2.26 -17.27
N SER A 308 23.35 1.20 -17.58
CA SER A 308 24.73 1.24 -18.07
C SER A 308 24.72 1.39 -19.59
N ASN A 309 24.62 2.63 -20.07
CA ASN A 309 24.43 2.95 -21.47
C ASN A 309 25.10 4.29 -21.85
N ASN A 310 25.28 4.50 -23.15
CA ASN A 310 25.57 5.82 -23.69
C ASN A 310 24.31 6.70 -23.60
N PRO A 311 24.34 7.86 -22.90
CA PRO A 311 23.16 8.72 -22.75
C PRO A 311 22.51 9.13 -24.06
N ASP A 312 23.28 9.47 -25.09
CA ASP A 312 22.76 9.97 -26.36
C ASP A 312 21.93 8.90 -27.08
N ASP A 313 22.40 7.65 -27.12
CA ASP A 313 21.71 6.55 -27.78
C ASP A 313 20.42 6.17 -27.03
N ALA A 314 20.49 6.05 -25.72
CA ALA A 314 19.33 5.71 -24.89
C ALA A 314 18.25 6.80 -24.92
N LEU A 315 18.64 8.09 -24.82
CA LEU A 315 17.70 9.20 -24.91
C LEU A 315 17.09 9.31 -26.30
N LYS A 316 17.87 9.03 -27.35
CA LYS A 316 17.33 8.99 -28.71
C LYS A 316 16.29 7.90 -28.88
N ALA A 317 16.50 6.70 -28.32
CA ALA A 317 15.49 5.63 -28.32
C ALA A 317 14.21 6.05 -27.59
N LEU A 318 14.30 6.68 -26.41
CA LEU A 318 13.15 7.18 -25.65
C LEU A 318 12.34 8.25 -26.41
N ARG A 319 13.00 9.09 -27.25
CA ARG A 319 12.36 10.15 -28.02
C ARG A 319 11.75 9.65 -29.32
N GLU A 320 12.52 8.89 -30.09
CA GLU A 320 12.28 8.66 -31.50
C GLU A 320 11.70 7.30 -31.83
N HIS A 321 11.87 6.27 -30.99
CA HIS A 321 11.33 4.94 -31.31
C HIS A 321 9.78 4.97 -31.39
N PRO A 322 9.18 4.51 -32.50
CA PRO A 322 7.75 4.72 -32.80
C PRO A 322 6.80 4.03 -31.81
N TYR A 323 7.25 2.94 -31.18
CA TYR A 323 6.45 2.18 -30.22
C TYR A 323 6.84 2.45 -28.76
N MET A 324 7.73 3.42 -28.49
CA MET A 324 8.10 3.79 -27.13
C MET A 324 6.91 4.43 -26.39
N ILE A 325 6.47 3.78 -25.30
CA ILE A 325 5.36 4.26 -24.46
C ILE A 325 5.87 5.24 -23.40
N LEU A 326 6.94 4.87 -22.72
CA LEU A 326 7.55 5.72 -21.70
C LEU A 326 8.45 6.77 -22.36
N LYS A 327 8.23 8.04 -22.01
CA LYS A 327 8.99 9.19 -22.53
C LYS A 327 9.83 9.82 -21.41
N GLU A 328 10.79 10.66 -21.75
CA GLU A 328 11.69 11.31 -20.79
C GLU A 328 10.98 12.07 -19.67
N ASP A 329 9.83 12.67 -19.95
CA ASP A 329 9.03 13.42 -18.99
C ASP A 329 8.28 12.52 -17.98
N HIS A 330 8.25 11.20 -18.19
CA HIS A 330 7.76 10.26 -17.20
C HIS A 330 8.80 9.97 -16.09
N PHE A 331 10.08 10.26 -16.33
CA PHE A 331 11.16 9.94 -15.39
C PHE A 331 11.59 11.15 -14.55
N ALA A 332 11.55 10.97 -13.24
CA ALA A 332 11.98 11.96 -12.26
C ALA A 332 13.51 12.12 -12.21
N SER A 333 14.23 11.03 -12.45
CA SER A 333 15.70 10.98 -12.53
C SER A 333 16.13 9.95 -13.57
N MET A 334 17.24 10.23 -14.25
CA MET A 334 17.81 9.34 -15.27
C MET A 334 19.33 9.25 -15.07
N GLN A 335 19.79 8.17 -14.48
CA GLN A 335 21.20 7.83 -14.38
C GLN A 335 21.55 6.85 -15.51
N ILE A 336 21.86 7.43 -16.67
CA ILE A 336 22.30 6.68 -17.86
C ILE A 336 23.78 6.97 -18.02
N ASN A 337 24.62 6.05 -17.56
CA ASN A 337 26.07 6.24 -17.52
C ASN A 337 26.75 4.90 -17.20
N TRP A 338 28.08 4.88 -17.16
CA TRP A 338 28.88 3.69 -16.88
C TRP A 338 29.34 3.57 -15.42
N ASN A 339 28.73 4.36 -14.50
CA ASN A 339 28.97 4.20 -13.07
C ASN A 339 28.25 2.95 -12.55
N ASP A 340 28.65 2.50 -11.37
CA ASP A 340 28.01 1.35 -10.73
C ASP A 340 26.56 1.66 -10.35
N LYS A 341 25.72 0.64 -10.43
CA LYS A 341 24.27 0.74 -10.20
C LYS A 341 23.92 1.16 -8.76
N VAL A 342 24.76 0.82 -7.77
CA VAL A 342 24.57 1.19 -6.35
C VAL A 342 24.72 2.69 -6.15
N SER A 343 25.81 3.27 -6.68
CA SER A 343 26.04 4.70 -6.66
C SER A 343 24.94 5.47 -7.39
N ASN A 344 24.48 4.96 -8.52
CA ASN A 344 23.38 5.56 -9.27
C ASN A 344 22.05 5.54 -8.50
N ILE A 345 21.70 4.47 -7.78
CA ILE A 345 20.50 4.42 -6.92
C ILE A 345 20.58 5.48 -5.83
N LYS A 346 21.73 5.63 -5.16
CA LYS A 346 21.94 6.68 -4.15
C LYS A 346 21.78 8.07 -4.74
N LYS A 347 22.33 8.30 -5.92
CA LYS A 347 22.20 9.57 -6.64
C LYS A 347 20.76 9.86 -7.06
N ILE A 348 20.02 8.85 -7.53
CA ILE A 348 18.57 8.97 -7.80
C ILE A 348 17.85 9.39 -6.52
N ALA A 349 18.15 8.74 -5.37
CA ALA A 349 17.54 9.06 -4.07
C ALA A 349 17.77 10.54 -3.67
N GLU A 350 18.98 11.04 -3.86
CA GLU A 350 19.34 12.45 -3.61
C GLU A 350 18.62 13.40 -4.58
N GLU A 351 18.55 13.07 -5.87
CA GLU A 351 17.93 13.91 -6.89
C GLU A 351 16.43 14.09 -6.68
N ILE A 352 15.73 13.02 -6.29
CA ILE A 352 14.28 13.04 -6.06
C ILE A 352 13.91 13.20 -4.59
N GLU A 353 14.90 13.38 -3.71
CA GLU A 353 14.72 13.62 -2.28
C GLU A 353 13.86 12.56 -1.57
N ILE A 354 14.09 11.29 -1.86
CA ILE A 354 13.46 10.16 -1.18
C ILE A 354 14.48 9.20 -0.61
N ASP A 355 14.08 8.48 0.40
CA ASP A 355 14.90 7.41 0.99
C ASP A 355 15.00 6.21 0.05
N VAL A 356 16.17 5.57 -0.05
CA VAL A 356 16.39 4.37 -0.88
C VAL A 356 15.46 3.22 -0.51
N SER A 357 15.04 3.14 0.77
CA SER A 357 14.04 2.18 1.23
C SER A 357 12.66 2.36 0.61
N SER A 358 12.42 3.48 -0.09
CA SER A 358 11.17 3.73 -0.83
C SER A 358 11.23 3.29 -2.29
N MET A 359 12.29 2.59 -2.71
CA MET A 359 12.53 2.20 -4.09
C MET A 359 12.27 0.72 -4.34
N VAL A 360 11.81 0.44 -5.56
CA VAL A 360 11.76 -0.90 -6.17
C VAL A 360 12.70 -0.85 -7.37
N PHE A 361 13.57 -1.84 -7.52
CA PHE A 361 14.53 -1.95 -8.62
C PHE A 361 14.20 -3.12 -9.52
N ILE A 362 14.19 -2.86 -10.83
CA ILE A 362 13.97 -3.85 -11.90
C ILE A 362 15.14 -3.78 -12.88
N ASP A 363 15.73 -4.94 -13.14
CA ASP A 363 16.88 -5.14 -14.03
C ASP A 363 16.85 -6.59 -14.52
N ASP A 364 17.10 -6.86 -15.80
CA ASP A 364 17.13 -8.22 -16.36
C ASP A 364 18.34 -9.02 -15.86
N SER A 365 19.47 -8.34 -15.58
CA SER A 365 20.71 -8.96 -15.12
C SER A 365 20.60 -9.46 -13.69
N GLN A 366 20.72 -10.78 -13.50
CA GLN A 366 20.79 -11.39 -12.18
C GLN A 366 21.95 -10.85 -11.34
N VAL A 367 23.08 -10.55 -11.98
CA VAL A 367 24.27 -10.01 -11.30
C VAL A 367 23.97 -8.63 -10.71
N ASN A 368 23.38 -7.73 -11.50
CA ASN A 368 23.01 -6.41 -11.03
C ASN A 368 22.02 -6.49 -9.88
N ARG A 369 21.00 -7.34 -10.00
CA ARG A 369 20.00 -7.56 -8.93
C ARG A 369 20.67 -8.04 -7.65
N GLN A 370 21.63 -8.98 -7.73
CA GLN A 370 22.33 -9.50 -6.56
C GLN A 370 23.19 -8.42 -5.90
N ILE A 371 23.94 -7.64 -6.69
CA ILE A 371 24.74 -6.52 -6.18
C ILE A 371 23.88 -5.53 -5.40
N ILE A 372 22.70 -5.18 -5.93
CA ILE A 372 21.79 -4.25 -5.24
C ILE A 372 21.20 -4.88 -3.96
N LYS A 373 20.81 -6.16 -3.99
CA LYS A 373 20.31 -6.87 -2.79
C LYS A 373 21.34 -6.88 -1.66
N GLU A 374 22.63 -7.03 -1.97
CA GLU A 374 23.71 -7.08 -0.98
C GLU A 374 24.11 -5.69 -0.49
N ALA A 375 24.24 -4.72 -1.39
CA ALA A 375 24.72 -3.38 -1.06
C ALA A 375 23.64 -2.44 -0.48
N LEU A 376 22.38 -2.65 -0.85
CA LEU A 376 21.22 -1.83 -0.46
C LEU A 376 20.03 -2.73 -0.07
N PRO A 377 20.11 -3.47 1.05
CA PRO A 377 19.09 -4.44 1.43
C PRO A 377 17.71 -3.83 1.71
N GLU A 378 17.61 -2.52 1.89
CA GLU A 378 16.36 -1.76 2.03
C GLU A 378 15.63 -1.51 0.70
N VAL A 379 16.31 -1.64 -0.44
CA VAL A 379 15.70 -1.56 -1.77
C VAL A 379 14.98 -2.86 -2.08
N THR A 380 13.73 -2.80 -2.50
CA THR A 380 13.04 -3.99 -3.00
C THR A 380 13.55 -4.29 -4.41
N VAL A 381 14.18 -5.44 -4.58
CA VAL A 381 14.66 -5.92 -5.89
C VAL A 381 13.70 -6.97 -6.42
N VAL A 382 13.16 -6.75 -7.60
CA VAL A 382 12.24 -7.69 -8.25
C VAL A 382 13.03 -8.81 -8.91
N ASP A 383 12.66 -10.05 -8.64
CA ASP A 383 13.25 -11.21 -9.30
C ASP A 383 12.63 -11.37 -10.69
N MET A 384 13.23 -10.69 -11.68
CA MET A 384 12.79 -10.76 -13.06
C MET A 384 13.11 -12.15 -13.66
N PRO A 385 12.13 -12.75 -14.35
CA PRO A 385 12.34 -14.00 -15.07
C PRO A 385 13.27 -13.78 -16.29
N GLU A 386 13.93 -14.84 -16.75
CA GLU A 386 14.73 -14.80 -17.99
C GLU A 386 13.85 -14.62 -19.22
N ASP A 387 12.66 -15.22 -19.21
CA ASP A 387 11.69 -15.12 -20.29
C ASP A 387 10.89 -13.81 -20.19
N SER A 388 11.11 -12.89 -21.14
CA SER A 388 10.44 -11.61 -21.19
C SER A 388 8.91 -11.72 -21.34
N SER A 389 8.38 -12.84 -21.84
CA SER A 389 6.93 -13.07 -21.91
C SER A 389 6.24 -13.06 -20.52
N LEU A 390 7.01 -13.25 -19.45
CA LEU A 390 6.52 -13.21 -18.07
C LEU A 390 6.68 -11.84 -17.41
N TYR A 391 7.28 -10.85 -18.05
CA TYR A 391 7.55 -9.51 -17.47
C TYR A 391 6.28 -8.81 -17.02
N LEU A 392 5.25 -8.79 -17.89
CA LEU A 392 3.96 -8.19 -17.54
C LEU A 392 3.35 -8.87 -16.31
N LYS A 393 3.36 -10.21 -16.26
CA LYS A 393 2.86 -10.95 -15.10
C LYS A 393 3.64 -10.58 -13.83
N THR A 394 4.96 -10.53 -13.90
CA THR A 394 5.83 -10.23 -12.75
C THR A 394 5.54 -8.84 -12.18
N ILE A 395 5.41 -7.81 -13.04
CA ILE A 395 5.12 -6.45 -12.54
C ILE A 395 3.69 -6.31 -11.99
N MET A 396 2.72 -7.06 -12.53
CA MET A 396 1.34 -7.08 -12.02
C MET A 396 1.24 -7.68 -10.61
N GLU A 397 2.17 -8.55 -10.24
CA GLU A 397 2.22 -9.20 -8.93
C GLU A 397 2.92 -8.35 -7.85
N ILE A 398 3.53 -7.20 -8.21
CA ILE A 398 4.16 -6.30 -7.25
C ILE A 398 3.10 -5.59 -6.40
N ASP A 399 3.08 -5.88 -5.10
CA ASP A 399 2.17 -5.28 -4.12
C ASP A 399 2.75 -4.05 -3.38
N ASP A 400 4.02 -3.75 -3.59
CA ASP A 400 4.78 -2.72 -2.89
C ASP A 400 4.25 -1.30 -3.12
N PHE A 401 3.52 -1.05 -4.22
CA PHE A 401 2.93 0.24 -4.52
C PHE A 401 1.46 0.38 -4.08
N ASN A 402 0.93 -0.58 -3.33
CA ASN A 402 -0.45 -0.53 -2.89
C ASN A 402 -0.70 0.61 -1.90
N THR A 403 -1.89 1.23 -2.01
CA THR A 403 -2.34 2.34 -1.18
C THR A 403 -3.86 2.26 -0.98
N PHE A 404 -4.33 2.73 0.17
CA PHE A 404 -5.77 2.78 0.47
C PHE A 404 -6.53 3.93 -0.18
N SER A 405 -5.83 4.94 -0.67
CA SER A 405 -6.42 6.08 -1.35
C SER A 405 -5.50 6.61 -2.43
N LEU A 406 -6.08 7.17 -3.46
CA LEU A 406 -5.40 7.90 -4.51
C LEU A 406 -5.93 9.33 -4.51
N THR A 407 -5.04 10.30 -4.29
CA THR A 407 -5.41 11.72 -4.29
C THR A 407 -5.15 12.36 -5.65
N VAL A 408 -5.74 13.54 -5.88
CA VAL A 408 -5.47 14.32 -7.11
C VAL A 408 -3.98 14.66 -7.22
N GLU A 409 -3.30 14.90 -6.09
CA GLU A 409 -1.86 15.13 -6.07
C GLU A 409 -1.06 13.90 -6.47
N ASP A 410 -1.55 12.70 -6.17
CA ASP A 410 -0.88 11.47 -6.62
C ASP A 410 -0.88 11.37 -8.14
N THR A 411 -2.00 11.68 -8.81
CA THR A 411 -2.09 11.64 -10.28
C THR A 411 -1.20 12.69 -10.97
N LYS A 412 -0.87 13.77 -10.26
CA LYS A 412 0.01 14.85 -10.76
C LYS A 412 1.48 14.65 -10.35
N ARG A 413 1.80 13.58 -9.64
CA ARG A 413 3.13 13.39 -9.03
C ARG A 413 4.25 13.40 -10.06
N GLY A 414 4.09 12.76 -11.21
CA GLY A 414 5.08 12.77 -12.28
C GLY A 414 5.43 14.20 -12.73
N GLN A 415 4.41 15.03 -12.98
CA GLN A 415 4.58 16.44 -13.35
C GLN A 415 5.26 17.24 -12.23
N MET A 416 4.94 16.95 -10.96
CA MET A 416 5.58 17.61 -9.82
C MET A 416 7.07 17.28 -9.72
N TYR A 417 7.49 16.06 -10.05
CA TYR A 417 8.90 15.68 -10.05
C TYR A 417 9.66 16.25 -11.25
N SER A 418 9.04 16.34 -12.41
CA SER A 418 9.59 17.06 -13.55
C SER A 418 9.85 18.53 -13.19
N ALA A 419 8.88 19.19 -12.55
CA ALA A 419 9.04 20.53 -12.02
C ALA A 419 10.14 20.64 -10.94
N GLN A 420 10.31 19.60 -10.10
CA GLN A 420 11.38 19.55 -9.10
C GLN A 420 12.76 19.49 -9.75
N ARG A 421 12.93 18.72 -10.81
CA ARG A 421 14.17 18.69 -11.60
C ARG A 421 14.52 20.07 -12.16
N GLU A 422 13.56 20.79 -12.70
CA GLU A 422 13.76 22.15 -13.20
C GLU A 422 14.09 23.15 -12.07
N ARG A 423 13.47 23.00 -10.88
CA ARG A 423 13.81 23.78 -9.68
C ARG A 423 15.25 23.58 -9.25
N LYS A 424 15.73 22.34 -9.27
CA LYS A 424 17.11 22.00 -8.87
C LYS A 424 18.14 22.64 -9.81
N LYS A 425 17.91 22.54 -11.13
CA LYS A 425 18.73 23.25 -12.13
C LYS A 425 18.73 24.76 -11.89
N PHE A 426 17.55 25.32 -11.58
CA PHE A 426 17.44 26.76 -11.28
C PHE A 426 18.18 27.13 -9.98
N GLN A 427 18.14 26.29 -8.95
CA GLN A 427 18.87 26.48 -7.71
C GLN A 427 20.41 26.49 -7.97
N GLU A 428 20.90 25.54 -8.76
CA GLU A 428 22.32 25.43 -9.12
C GLU A 428 22.85 26.66 -9.91
N THR A 429 21.97 27.31 -10.67
CA THR A 429 22.30 28.52 -11.44
C THR A 429 22.12 29.81 -10.65
N SER A 430 21.51 29.74 -9.44
CA SER A 430 21.29 30.90 -8.57
C SER A 430 22.54 31.21 -7.73
N GLY A 431 22.86 32.50 -7.52
CA GLY A 431 24.08 32.95 -6.84
C GLY A 431 24.10 32.57 -5.34
N ASN A 432 22.96 32.57 -4.68
CA ASN A 432 22.82 32.17 -3.27
C ASN A 432 21.37 31.72 -2.95
N ILE A 433 21.17 31.14 -1.77
CA ILE A 433 19.88 30.56 -1.34
C ILE A 433 18.77 31.62 -1.19
N ASP A 434 19.12 32.84 -0.73
CA ASP A 434 18.14 33.93 -0.54
C ASP A 434 17.62 34.45 -1.88
N GLU A 435 18.47 34.56 -2.85
CA GLU A 435 18.14 34.95 -4.23
C GLU A 435 17.26 33.85 -4.89
N TYR A 436 17.64 32.59 -4.71
CA TYR A 436 16.82 31.45 -5.16
C TYR A 436 15.41 31.51 -4.58
N LEU A 437 15.27 31.59 -3.24
CA LEU A 437 13.98 31.63 -2.55
C LEU A 437 13.12 32.81 -3.00
N LYS A 438 13.73 33.99 -3.16
CA LYS A 438 13.02 35.18 -3.64
C LYS A 438 12.52 35.03 -5.07
N ASN A 439 13.35 34.49 -5.96
CA ASN A 439 13.03 34.34 -7.37
C ASN A 439 12.14 33.13 -7.66
N LEU A 440 11.96 32.24 -6.68
CA LEU A 440 11.03 31.11 -6.76
C LEU A 440 9.56 31.56 -6.75
N ASN A 441 9.27 32.74 -6.20
CA ASN A 441 7.93 33.30 -6.08
C ASN A 441 6.95 32.35 -5.37
N THR A 442 7.38 31.77 -4.24
CA THR A 442 6.60 30.78 -3.50
C THR A 442 5.37 31.41 -2.85
N VAL A 443 4.21 30.82 -3.09
CA VAL A 443 2.93 31.16 -2.45
C VAL A 443 2.53 30.01 -1.52
N VAL A 444 2.25 30.35 -0.25
CA VAL A 444 1.82 29.41 0.77
C VAL A 444 0.40 29.71 1.16
N THR A 445 -0.50 28.75 0.95
CA THR A 445 -1.92 28.88 1.29
C THR A 445 -2.27 27.93 2.43
N PHE A 446 -2.92 28.47 3.48
CA PHE A 446 -3.44 27.68 4.60
C PHE A 446 -4.92 27.40 4.41
N GLU A 447 -5.28 26.13 4.41
CA GLU A 447 -6.66 25.68 4.19
C GLU A 447 -7.20 24.99 5.43
N LYS A 448 -8.48 25.25 5.74
CA LYS A 448 -9.22 24.47 6.73
C LYS A 448 -9.46 23.06 6.20
N VAL A 449 -9.39 22.09 7.12
CA VAL A 449 -9.66 20.69 6.79
C VAL A 449 -11.12 20.50 6.39
N ASN A 450 -11.33 19.76 5.31
CA ASN A 450 -12.63 19.42 4.77
C ASN A 450 -12.61 18.00 4.17
N ASN A 451 -13.76 17.50 3.72
CA ASN A 451 -13.87 16.14 3.20
C ASN A 451 -12.94 15.84 1.99
N PHE A 452 -12.50 16.85 1.24
CA PHE A 452 -11.58 16.70 0.12
C PHE A 452 -10.11 16.65 0.57
N THR A 453 -9.77 17.37 1.66
CA THR A 453 -8.39 17.45 2.17
C THR A 453 -8.06 16.34 3.16
N ILE A 454 -9.05 15.75 3.86
CA ILE A 454 -8.88 14.68 4.86
C ILE A 454 -8.06 13.51 4.32
N PRO A 455 -8.36 12.89 3.15
CA PRO A 455 -7.60 11.75 2.65
C PRO A 455 -6.13 12.10 2.40
N ARG A 456 -5.87 13.32 1.91
CA ARG A 456 -4.51 13.79 1.66
C ARG A 456 -3.74 14.05 2.95
N ILE A 457 -4.36 14.63 3.96
CA ILE A 457 -3.75 14.86 5.28
C ILE A 457 -3.39 13.52 5.92
N ALA A 458 -4.32 12.56 5.96
CA ALA A 458 -4.07 11.22 6.46
C ALA A 458 -2.92 10.54 5.71
N GLN A 459 -2.91 10.62 4.39
CA GLN A 459 -1.82 10.10 3.55
C GLN A 459 -0.46 10.75 3.89
N LEU A 460 -0.42 12.05 4.14
CA LEU A 460 0.80 12.75 4.55
C LEU A 460 1.30 12.23 5.90
N THR A 461 0.43 12.02 6.90
CA THR A 461 0.85 11.44 8.20
C THR A 461 1.41 10.04 8.02
N GLN A 462 0.90 9.24 7.09
CA GLN A 462 1.33 7.88 6.83
C GLN A 462 2.63 7.79 6.01
N LYS A 463 2.81 8.70 5.02
CA LYS A 463 3.92 8.61 4.05
C LYS A 463 5.11 9.51 4.35
N THR A 464 5.00 10.48 5.29
CA THR A 464 6.07 11.44 5.58
C THR A 464 6.93 10.95 6.73
N ASN A 465 8.21 10.73 6.46
CA ASN A 465 9.19 10.24 7.42
C ASN A 465 10.30 11.25 7.72
N GLN A 466 10.73 12.05 6.71
CA GLN A 466 11.88 12.95 6.85
C GLN A 466 11.55 14.21 7.65
N PHE A 467 10.45 14.87 7.38
CA PHE A 467 10.01 16.04 8.12
C PHE A 467 8.68 15.76 8.82
N ASN A 468 8.75 15.02 9.91
CA ASN A 468 7.62 14.72 10.79
C ASN A 468 8.13 14.65 12.24
N MET A 469 7.74 15.61 13.07
CA MET A 469 8.30 15.78 14.42
C MET A 469 7.98 14.62 15.35
N THR A 470 6.75 14.09 15.33
CA THR A 470 6.29 13.06 16.27
C THR A 470 6.14 11.68 15.64
N THR A 471 6.21 11.60 14.31
CA THR A 471 6.02 10.39 13.51
C THR A 471 4.70 9.64 13.75
N LYS A 472 3.73 10.28 14.38
CA LYS A 472 2.38 9.74 14.57
C LYS A 472 1.68 9.55 13.23
N ARG A 473 0.82 8.53 13.15
CA ARG A 473 0.11 8.12 11.94
C ARG A 473 -1.38 8.13 12.22
N TYR A 474 -2.15 8.78 11.36
CA TYR A 474 -3.59 8.90 11.54
C TYR A 474 -4.36 8.43 10.31
N LEU A 475 -5.51 7.83 10.54
CA LEU A 475 -6.45 7.43 9.51
C LEU A 475 -7.39 8.59 9.17
N ASP A 476 -8.06 8.50 8.03
CA ASP A 476 -9.03 9.50 7.56
C ASP A 476 -10.09 9.81 8.62
N THR A 477 -10.58 8.77 9.31
CA THR A 477 -11.58 8.90 10.38
C THR A 477 -11.06 9.68 11.59
N GLU A 478 -9.78 9.52 11.93
CA GLU A 478 -9.16 10.24 13.05
C GLU A 478 -8.92 11.71 12.67
N ILE A 479 -8.43 12.00 11.45
CA ILE A 479 -8.28 13.37 10.95
C ILE A 479 -9.63 14.09 10.93
N LYS A 480 -10.69 13.39 10.50
CA LYS A 480 -12.05 13.92 10.53
C LYS A 480 -12.46 14.28 11.95
N ASN A 481 -12.29 13.37 12.91
CA ASN A 481 -12.62 13.61 14.31
C ASN A 481 -11.85 14.81 14.88
N PHE A 482 -10.56 14.96 14.60
CA PHE A 482 -9.79 16.13 15.01
C PHE A 482 -10.32 17.43 14.38
N SER A 483 -10.71 17.40 13.11
CA SER A 483 -11.19 18.58 12.40
C SER A 483 -12.58 19.05 12.86
N GLU A 484 -13.41 18.15 13.38
CA GLU A 484 -14.77 18.43 13.93
C GLU A 484 -14.75 18.76 15.42
N ASN A 485 -13.62 18.56 16.14
CA ASN A 485 -13.49 18.78 17.56
C ASN A 485 -12.90 20.17 17.85
N GLU A 486 -13.63 21.02 18.60
CA GLU A 486 -13.22 22.39 18.96
C GLU A 486 -11.92 22.45 19.81
N ASN A 487 -11.57 21.36 20.47
CA ASN A 487 -10.32 21.24 21.22
C ASN A 487 -9.08 21.03 20.34
N TYR A 488 -9.26 21.00 19.01
CA TYR A 488 -8.15 20.88 18.07
C TYR A 488 -8.14 22.06 17.09
N PHE A 489 -6.94 22.42 16.66
CA PHE A 489 -6.71 23.31 15.54
C PHE A 489 -5.94 22.56 14.47
N VAL A 490 -6.62 22.28 13.35
CA VAL A 490 -6.06 21.49 12.24
C VAL A 490 -6.09 22.32 10.96
N PHE A 491 -4.98 22.33 10.24
CA PHE A 491 -4.90 22.97 8.93
C PHE A 491 -4.00 22.20 7.97
N SER A 492 -4.25 22.35 6.69
CA SER A 492 -3.37 21.90 5.60
C SER A 492 -2.64 23.08 4.96
N VAL A 493 -1.51 22.77 4.35
CA VAL A 493 -0.64 23.76 3.69
C VAL A 493 -0.46 23.36 2.24
N LYS A 494 -0.92 24.24 1.35
CA LYS A 494 -0.71 24.16 -0.09
C LYS A 494 0.42 25.10 -0.49
N VAL A 495 1.30 24.63 -1.37
CA VAL A 495 2.48 25.40 -1.83
C VAL A 495 2.49 25.42 -3.35
N GLU A 496 2.60 26.64 -3.91
CA GLU A 496 2.76 26.89 -5.34
C GLU A 496 4.00 27.74 -5.58
N ASP A 497 4.65 27.61 -6.73
CA ASP A 497 5.78 28.42 -7.15
C ASP A 497 5.77 28.59 -8.68
N LYS A 498 6.76 29.33 -9.23
CA LYS A 498 6.83 29.59 -10.67
C LYS A 498 6.93 28.34 -11.56
N PHE A 499 7.31 27.19 -11.00
CA PHE A 499 7.42 25.92 -11.74
C PHE A 499 6.16 25.06 -11.62
N GLY A 500 5.19 25.44 -10.75
CA GLY A 500 3.88 24.80 -10.67
C GLY A 500 3.35 24.60 -9.26
N ASP A 501 2.18 23.93 -9.20
CA ASP A 501 1.46 23.60 -7.99
C ASP A 501 2.01 22.32 -7.35
N ASN A 502 2.50 22.41 -6.12
CA ASN A 502 2.98 21.26 -5.35
C ASN A 502 1.83 20.57 -4.58
N GLY A 503 0.61 21.09 -4.63
CA GLY A 503 -0.55 20.59 -3.91
C GLY A 503 -0.42 20.76 -2.40
N ILE A 504 -1.17 19.95 -1.64
CA ILE A 504 -1.08 19.92 -0.18
C ILE A 504 0.20 19.19 0.21
N THR A 505 1.14 19.95 0.77
CA THR A 505 2.50 19.50 1.11
C THR A 505 2.79 19.49 2.59
N GLY A 506 1.93 20.09 3.43
CA GLY A 506 2.11 20.11 4.87
C GLY A 506 0.80 20.08 5.63
N THR A 507 0.89 19.71 6.90
CA THR A 507 -0.22 19.77 7.84
C THR A 507 0.27 19.94 9.26
N SER A 508 -0.56 20.53 10.12
CA SER A 508 -0.34 20.53 11.54
C SER A 508 -1.64 20.23 12.28
N ILE A 509 -1.54 19.46 13.35
CA ILE A 509 -2.61 19.14 14.30
C ILE A 509 -2.17 19.64 15.65
N ILE A 510 -2.93 20.53 16.24
CA ILE A 510 -2.63 21.19 17.52
C ILE A 510 -3.77 20.89 18.49
N GLU A 511 -3.45 20.33 19.65
CA GLU A 511 -4.36 20.13 20.76
C GLU A 511 -4.43 21.41 21.62
N LYS A 512 -5.65 21.90 21.88
CA LYS A 512 -5.92 23.10 22.68
C LYS A 512 -6.22 22.72 24.13
N GLN A 513 -5.36 23.07 25.05
CA GLN A 513 -5.54 22.83 26.48
C GLN A 513 -5.60 24.17 27.24
N GLY A 514 -6.66 24.93 27.01
CA GLY A 514 -6.85 26.24 27.63
C GLY A 514 -5.79 27.26 27.22
N LYS A 515 -4.90 27.67 28.15
CA LYS A 515 -3.80 28.60 27.85
C LYS A 515 -2.51 27.94 27.37
N GLU A 516 -2.54 26.65 27.24
CA GLU A 516 -1.44 25.85 26.71
C GLU A 516 -1.89 25.08 25.46
N TRP A 517 -1.12 25.15 24.40
CA TRP A 517 -1.34 24.37 23.18
C TRP A 517 -0.21 23.41 22.94
N ARG A 518 -0.53 22.20 22.51
CA ARG A 518 0.44 21.16 22.17
C ARG A 518 0.36 20.84 20.69
N ILE A 519 1.50 20.92 20.01
CA ILE A 519 1.62 20.49 18.60
C ILE A 519 1.74 18.97 18.61
N ASP A 520 0.69 18.30 18.16
CA ASP A 520 0.62 16.85 18.08
C ASP A 520 1.25 16.34 16.77
N ILE A 521 0.98 17.02 15.63
CA ILE A 521 1.60 16.78 14.33
C ILE A 521 2.14 18.10 13.78
N PHE A 522 3.36 18.04 13.25
CA PHE A 522 3.97 19.08 12.44
C PHE A 522 4.80 18.38 11.37
N LEU A 523 4.33 18.41 10.12
CA LEU A 523 4.98 17.68 9.04
C LEU A 523 4.95 18.44 7.71
N LEU A 524 5.98 18.16 6.89
CA LEU A 524 6.13 18.65 5.53
C LEU A 524 6.56 17.53 4.59
N SER A 525 6.01 17.53 3.39
CA SER A 525 6.48 16.68 2.28
C SER A 525 7.91 17.04 1.91
N CYS A 526 8.73 16.04 1.54
CA CYS A 526 10.10 16.23 1.05
C CYS A 526 10.20 17.23 -0.12
N ARG A 527 9.15 17.37 -0.92
CA ARG A 527 9.09 18.27 -2.08
C ARG A 527 9.29 19.77 -1.75
N VAL A 528 9.09 20.16 -0.52
CA VAL A 528 9.16 21.58 -0.09
C VAL A 528 10.11 21.83 1.09
N ILE A 529 10.85 20.83 1.51
CA ILE A 529 11.92 20.96 2.51
C ILE A 529 12.99 21.91 1.95
N GLY A 530 13.59 22.73 2.83
CA GLY A 530 14.62 23.69 2.45
C GLY A 530 14.11 24.98 1.79
N ARG A 531 12.77 25.22 1.80
CA ARG A 531 12.14 26.43 1.25
C ARG A 531 11.56 27.34 2.33
N ALA A 532 11.94 27.14 3.59
CA ALA A 532 11.47 27.90 4.76
C ALA A 532 9.94 27.83 5.01
N ILE A 533 9.25 26.82 4.45
CA ILE A 533 7.80 26.63 4.63
C ILE A 533 7.49 26.29 6.09
N GLU A 534 8.36 25.53 6.77
CA GLU A 534 8.27 25.19 8.20
C GLU A 534 8.19 26.45 9.07
N LYS A 535 8.93 27.50 8.74
CA LYS A 535 8.90 28.77 9.47
C LYS A 535 7.57 29.49 9.29
N VAL A 536 7.02 29.46 8.07
CA VAL A 536 5.71 30.07 7.76
C VAL A 536 4.58 29.32 8.48
N MET A 537 4.66 27.98 8.55
CA MET A 537 3.70 27.15 9.30
C MET A 537 3.75 27.46 10.81
N LEU A 538 4.95 27.51 11.38
CA LEU A 538 5.10 27.85 12.80
C LEU A 538 4.61 29.26 13.12
N ALA A 539 4.92 30.24 12.26
CA ALA A 539 4.42 31.61 12.40
C ALA A 539 2.88 31.63 12.41
N ARG A 540 2.22 30.84 11.56
CA ARG A 540 0.75 30.70 11.52
C ARG A 540 0.18 30.16 12.82
N ILE A 541 0.82 29.14 13.41
CA ILE A 541 0.41 28.55 14.70
C ILE A 541 0.54 29.60 15.82
N ILE A 542 1.68 30.30 15.87
CA ILE A 542 1.95 31.34 16.86
C ILE A 542 0.92 32.50 16.74
N GLU A 543 0.63 32.93 15.52
CA GLU A 543 -0.36 33.98 15.28
C GLU A 543 -1.74 33.58 15.82
N GLN A 544 -2.19 32.34 15.53
CA GLN A 544 -3.47 31.85 16.01
C GLN A 544 -3.49 31.67 17.53
N ALA A 545 -2.42 31.15 18.11
CA ALA A 545 -2.28 30.99 19.54
C ALA A 545 -2.36 32.36 20.28
N LYS A 546 -1.68 33.39 19.74
CA LYS A 546 -1.75 34.75 20.29
C LYS A 546 -3.17 35.34 20.22
N LYS A 547 -3.89 35.11 19.12
CA LYS A 547 -5.29 35.55 18.95
C LYS A 547 -6.23 34.92 19.99
N GLU A 548 -5.96 33.67 20.39
CA GLU A 548 -6.76 32.95 21.39
C GLU A 548 -6.20 33.10 22.83
N GLY A 549 -5.21 33.96 23.06
CA GLY A 549 -4.67 34.27 24.39
C GLY A 549 -3.85 33.14 25.02
N VAL A 550 -3.31 32.27 24.20
CA VAL A 550 -2.45 31.15 24.62
C VAL A 550 -1.13 31.69 25.16
N LYS A 551 -0.66 31.13 26.28
CA LYS A 551 0.59 31.53 26.91
C LYS A 551 1.77 30.64 26.55
N THR A 552 1.51 29.36 26.35
CA THR A 552 2.54 28.33 26.12
C THR A 552 2.19 27.50 24.90
N LEU A 553 3.15 27.36 23.99
CA LEU A 553 3.09 26.45 22.88
C LEU A 553 4.15 25.35 23.08
N ILE A 554 3.72 24.10 23.13
CA ILE A 554 4.61 22.94 23.34
C ILE A 554 4.77 22.21 22.01
N GLY A 555 6.00 22.08 21.56
CA GLY A 555 6.40 21.20 20.47
C GLY A 555 7.17 19.99 21.01
N GLU A 556 6.86 18.80 20.53
CA GLU A 556 7.56 17.57 20.88
C GLU A 556 8.32 17.04 19.65
N PHE A 557 9.57 16.68 19.83
CA PHE A 557 10.37 16.01 18.81
C PHE A 557 10.71 14.60 19.26
N ILE A 558 10.24 13.59 18.54
CA ILE A 558 10.54 12.17 18.77
C ILE A 558 11.56 11.71 17.72
N PRO A 559 12.84 11.54 18.08
CA PRO A 559 13.89 11.24 17.11
C PRO A 559 13.72 9.84 16.51
N THR A 560 13.93 9.75 15.19
CA THR A 560 14.01 8.49 14.45
C THR A 560 15.22 8.52 13.54
N ALA A 561 15.59 7.37 12.97
CA ALA A 561 16.68 7.29 12.00
C ALA A 561 16.45 8.15 10.73
N LYS A 562 15.22 8.63 10.49
CA LYS A 562 14.82 9.29 9.22
C LYS A 562 14.39 10.74 9.38
N ASN A 563 14.08 11.24 10.57
CA ASN A 563 13.50 12.57 10.77
C ASN A 563 14.45 13.64 11.30
N SER A 564 15.75 13.43 11.16
CA SER A 564 16.75 14.43 11.55
C SER A 564 16.51 15.83 10.94
N PRO A 565 16.01 16.00 9.68
CA PRO A 565 15.71 17.31 9.10
C PRO A 565 14.60 18.10 9.83
N ALA A 566 13.81 17.45 10.68
CA ALA A 566 12.74 18.10 11.46
C ALA A 566 13.21 18.56 12.85
N LYS A 567 14.50 18.36 13.20
CA LYS A 567 15.03 18.68 14.52
C LYS A 567 15.37 20.16 14.66
N ASP A 568 15.89 20.79 13.60
CA ASP A 568 16.37 22.18 13.53
C ASP A 568 15.24 23.12 13.09
#